data_c4e854537ccd4d47575a4f1cddf23bc8
#
_entry.id   c4e854537ccd4d47575a4f1cddf23bc8
#
_cell.length_a   1.000
_cell.length_b   1.000
_cell.length_c   1.000
_cell.angle_alpha   90.00
_cell.angle_beta   90.00
_cell.angle_gamma   90.00
#
_symmetry.space_group_name_H-M   'P 1'
#
loop_
_entity.id
_entity.type
_entity.pdbx_description
1 polymer ?
#
loop_
_entity_poly.entity_id
_entity_poly.type
_entity_poly.pdbx_seq_one_letter_code
_entity_poly.pdbx_strand_id
1 'polypeptide(L)'
;GIEPASATELQAAMTNVETNLGNSYKQGNGNKITATTAGVYAIKATTTDTANYVYSPMAAFVSFKPYTNVPTELKDETVNAKRTTIKIEKSSDEADGVVEINKEVTYTVRTNVPYISDAVEDKDVSYTITDTIEGADYSVNDDGKLVVSVQIGAGAAINKIVDVTTLQNGKKQFVLDLSDVAKVRTNANADVVISYKAIVKSEVVNNSVVPNDGTHTFTPKINTLYTGKITMTKTDDGKEKVKLANAGFVIYRVDGEKTYYARVSKDAEKKIMNM
;
A
#
# COMPACT_ATOMS: atom_id res chain seq x y z
N GLY A 1 9.88 10.10 45.35
CA GLY A 1 8.75 10.46 44.50
C GLY A 1 8.56 9.36 43.49
N ILE A 2 7.32 9.11 43.10
CA ILE A 2 7.01 8.22 41.97
C ILE A 2 7.21 9.06 40.71
N GLU A 3 8.11 8.63 39.83
CA GLU A 3 8.24 9.26 38.51
C GLU A 3 6.97 8.97 37.71
N PRO A 4 6.38 9.96 37.01
CA PRO A 4 5.27 9.71 36.11
C PRO A 4 5.74 8.81 34.97
N ALA A 5 4.88 7.86 34.56
CA ALA A 5 5.16 7.01 33.41
C ALA A 5 5.41 7.86 32.17
N SER A 6 6.39 7.48 31.38
CA SER A 6 6.64 8.09 30.07
C SER A 6 5.45 7.83 29.14
N ALA A 7 5.30 8.65 28.11
CA ALA A 7 4.25 8.48 27.12
C ALA A 7 4.36 7.12 26.39
N THR A 8 5.58 6.61 26.19
CA THR A 8 5.84 5.29 25.59
C THR A 8 5.33 4.15 26.49
N GLU A 9 5.62 4.24 27.81
CA GLU A 9 5.13 3.24 28.78
C GLU A 9 3.60 3.27 28.87
N LEU A 10 3.00 4.47 28.85
CA LEU A 10 1.55 4.62 28.85
C LEU A 10 0.93 4.01 27.57
N GLN A 11 1.51 4.26 26.40
CA GLN A 11 1.04 3.69 25.14
C GLN A 11 1.15 2.15 25.13
N ALA A 12 2.27 1.60 25.61
CA ALA A 12 2.46 0.16 25.74
C ALA A 12 1.46 -0.45 26.72
N ALA A 13 1.22 0.20 27.85
CA ALA A 13 0.21 -0.24 28.82
C ALA A 13 -1.19 -0.22 28.22
N MET A 14 -1.54 0.81 27.44
CA MET A 14 -2.85 0.91 26.79
C MET A 14 -3.05 -0.16 25.72
N THR A 15 -2.01 -0.47 24.93
CA THR A 15 -2.03 -1.59 23.96
C THR A 15 -2.23 -2.92 24.65
N ASN A 16 -1.55 -3.16 25.78
CA ASN A 16 -1.75 -4.35 26.59
C ASN A 16 -3.17 -4.44 27.15
N VAL A 17 -3.71 -3.35 27.66
CA VAL A 17 -5.09 -3.29 28.15
C VAL A 17 -6.06 -3.63 27.03
N GLU A 18 -5.90 -3.04 25.85
CA GLU A 18 -6.76 -3.33 24.70
C GLU A 18 -6.72 -4.81 24.29
N THR A 19 -5.53 -5.39 24.24
CA THR A 19 -5.33 -6.80 23.89
C THR A 19 -5.98 -7.74 24.88
N ASN A 20 -5.90 -7.44 26.20
CA ASN A 20 -6.40 -8.30 27.26
C ASN A 20 -7.89 -8.13 27.59
N LEU A 21 -8.45 -6.95 27.34
CA LEU A 21 -9.88 -6.69 27.56
C LEU A 21 -10.77 -7.34 26.49
N GLY A 22 -10.25 -7.63 25.33
CA GLY A 22 -11.00 -8.24 24.22
C GLY A 22 -12.27 -7.44 23.90
N ASN A 23 -13.45 -8.04 24.14
CA ASN A 23 -14.76 -7.42 23.90
C ASN A 23 -15.43 -6.85 25.16
N SER A 24 -14.70 -6.74 26.27
CA SER A 24 -15.25 -6.29 27.57
C SER A 24 -15.36 -4.75 27.70
N TYR A 25 -15.70 -4.07 26.63
CA TYR A 25 -15.93 -2.62 26.62
C TYR A 25 -17.39 -2.27 26.90
N LYS A 26 -17.59 -1.21 27.69
CA LYS A 26 -18.90 -0.58 27.77
C LYS A 26 -19.11 0.28 26.54
N GLN A 27 -20.22 0.07 25.86
CA GLN A 27 -20.59 0.86 24.67
C GLN A 27 -20.87 2.30 25.05
N GLY A 28 -20.22 3.25 24.39
CA GLY A 28 -20.59 4.66 24.44
C GLY A 28 -21.81 4.97 23.58
N ASN A 29 -22.40 6.14 23.79
CA ASN A 29 -23.48 6.64 22.93
C ASN A 29 -22.91 7.63 21.92
N GLY A 30 -22.70 7.16 20.69
CA GLY A 30 -22.03 7.92 19.64
C GLY A 30 -20.59 8.27 20.07
N ASN A 31 -20.29 9.56 20.20
CA ASN A 31 -18.98 10.08 20.61
C ASN A 31 -18.90 10.40 22.11
N LYS A 32 -19.85 9.96 22.92
CA LYS A 32 -19.89 10.21 24.37
C LYS A 32 -19.83 8.93 25.18
N ILE A 33 -19.04 8.98 26.24
CA ILE A 33 -18.91 7.92 27.24
C ILE A 33 -19.20 8.56 28.59
N THR A 34 -20.10 7.96 29.37
CA THR A 34 -20.40 8.44 30.72
C THR A 34 -19.50 7.72 31.74
N ALA A 35 -18.62 8.48 32.38
CA ALA A 35 -17.87 8.04 33.52
C ALA A 35 -18.72 8.13 34.79
N THR A 36 -18.62 7.12 35.67
CA THR A 36 -19.36 7.11 36.96
C THR A 36 -18.42 7.28 38.15
N THR A 37 -17.11 7.19 37.94
CA THR A 37 -16.07 7.31 38.98
C THR A 37 -14.89 8.08 38.43
N ALA A 38 -14.12 8.74 39.28
CA ALA A 38 -12.82 9.26 38.91
C ALA A 38 -11.83 8.12 38.63
N GLY A 39 -10.93 8.29 37.65
CA GLY A 39 -9.94 7.28 37.32
C GLY A 39 -9.43 7.36 35.87
N VAL A 40 -8.65 6.36 35.47
CA VAL A 40 -8.16 6.22 34.11
C VAL A 40 -9.11 5.32 33.31
N TYR A 41 -9.52 5.81 32.15
CA TYR A 41 -10.40 5.12 31.23
C TYR A 41 -9.62 4.76 29.95
N ALA A 42 -9.61 3.47 29.61
CA ALA A 42 -9.18 3.01 28.30
C ALA A 42 -10.32 3.20 27.29
N ILE A 43 -10.06 3.86 26.19
CA ILE A 43 -11.06 4.21 25.19
C ILE A 43 -10.66 3.60 23.86
N LYS A 44 -11.58 2.84 23.26
CA LYS A 44 -11.47 2.30 21.91
C LYS A 44 -12.44 3.01 21.00
N ALA A 45 -11.93 3.68 19.97
CA ALA A 45 -12.74 4.19 18.88
C ALA A 45 -12.85 3.13 17.79
N THR A 46 -14.04 3.02 17.21
CA THR A 46 -14.32 2.15 16.07
C THR A 46 -14.92 2.95 14.93
N THR A 47 -14.79 2.45 13.72
CA THR A 47 -15.39 3.03 12.53
C THR A 47 -16.18 1.96 11.79
N THR A 48 -17.19 2.37 11.04
CA THR A 48 -17.87 1.50 10.07
C THR A 48 -17.01 1.24 8.83
N ASP A 49 -16.02 2.11 8.59
CA ASP A 49 -15.07 1.98 7.49
C ASP A 49 -13.77 1.31 7.96
N THR A 50 -13.88 0.05 8.37
CA THR A 50 -12.74 -0.75 8.84
C THR A 50 -11.77 -1.16 7.73
N ALA A 51 -12.15 -0.99 6.46
CA ALA A 51 -11.30 -1.29 5.32
C ALA A 51 -10.27 -0.17 5.04
N ASN A 52 -10.55 1.06 5.49
CA ASN A 52 -9.74 2.23 5.18
C ASN A 52 -9.06 2.85 6.40
N TYR A 53 -9.57 2.61 7.61
CA TYR A 53 -9.09 3.29 8.81
C TYR A 53 -8.97 2.37 10.01
N VAL A 54 -7.97 2.68 10.86
CA VAL A 54 -7.83 2.16 12.22
C VAL A 54 -7.63 3.33 13.18
N TYR A 55 -8.00 3.14 14.45
CA TYR A 55 -7.79 4.14 15.50
C TYR A 55 -6.78 3.62 16.50
N SER A 56 -5.89 4.50 16.94
CA SER A 56 -4.97 4.19 18.03
C SER A 56 -5.71 4.11 19.36
N PRO A 57 -5.29 3.23 20.28
CA PRO A 57 -5.81 3.20 21.64
C PRO A 57 -5.66 4.55 22.34
N MET A 58 -6.63 4.92 23.16
CA MET A 58 -6.65 6.20 23.86
C MET A 58 -6.89 5.99 25.36
N ALA A 59 -6.43 6.95 26.16
CA ALA A 59 -6.74 7.02 27.57
C ALA A 59 -7.29 8.39 27.93
N ALA A 60 -8.21 8.43 28.90
CA ALA A 60 -8.68 9.63 29.54
C ALA A 60 -8.51 9.52 31.05
N PHE A 61 -8.06 10.57 31.69
CA PHE A 61 -8.04 10.68 33.13
C PHE A 61 -9.23 11.57 33.56
N VAL A 62 -10.22 10.96 34.18
CA VAL A 62 -11.39 11.66 34.71
C VAL A 62 -11.16 12.01 36.17
N SER A 63 -11.15 13.30 36.47
CA SER A 63 -11.00 13.83 37.83
C SER A 63 -12.27 14.50 38.33
N PHE A 64 -12.27 14.90 39.58
CA PHE A 64 -13.35 15.75 40.14
C PHE A 64 -13.18 17.19 39.67
N LYS A 65 -14.33 17.90 39.55
CA LYS A 65 -14.33 19.36 39.33
C LYS A 65 -13.71 20.05 40.55
N PRO A 66 -12.75 20.94 40.36
CA PRO A 66 -12.19 21.75 41.45
C PRO A 66 -13.24 22.79 41.92
N TYR A 67 -13.25 23.07 43.20
CA TYR A 67 -13.99 24.19 43.78
C TYR A 67 -15.51 24.17 43.55
N THR A 68 -16.13 23.01 43.45
CA THR A 68 -17.57 22.86 43.39
C THR A 68 -18.17 22.63 44.78
N ASN A 69 -19.42 23.04 44.99
CA ASN A 69 -20.20 22.71 46.20
C ASN A 69 -20.57 21.21 46.29
N VAL A 70 -20.29 20.46 45.21
CA VAL A 70 -20.50 19.00 45.11
C VAL A 70 -19.12 18.36 44.85
N PRO A 71 -18.42 17.95 45.92
CA PRO A 71 -17.02 17.46 45.80
C PRO A 71 -16.89 16.14 45.05
N THR A 72 -17.98 15.51 44.65
CA THR A 72 -18.01 14.26 43.88
C THR A 72 -18.40 14.48 42.42
N GLU A 73 -18.57 15.72 41.97
CA GLU A 73 -18.91 16.00 40.57
C GLU A 73 -17.67 15.78 39.68
N LEU A 74 -17.80 14.92 38.66
CA LEU A 74 -16.73 14.63 37.73
C LEU A 74 -16.58 15.74 36.70
N LYS A 75 -15.31 15.95 36.29
CA LYS A 75 -14.98 16.89 35.24
C LYS A 75 -15.16 16.24 33.88
N ASP A 76 -15.82 16.94 32.95
CA ASP A 76 -15.88 16.52 31.56
C ASP A 76 -14.48 16.57 30.92
N GLU A 77 -14.10 15.52 30.22
CA GLU A 77 -12.85 15.43 29.49
C GLU A 77 -13.13 15.18 28.00
N THR A 78 -12.31 15.79 27.15
CA THR A 78 -12.36 15.58 25.71
C THR A 78 -11.12 14.84 25.26
N VAL A 79 -11.32 13.72 24.57
CA VAL A 79 -10.24 12.91 24.00
C VAL A 79 -10.36 12.93 22.48
N ASN A 80 -9.28 13.33 21.81
CA ASN A 80 -9.21 13.36 20.35
C ASN A 80 -8.79 12.00 19.83
N ALA A 81 -9.67 11.34 19.09
CA ALA A 81 -9.34 10.08 18.44
C ALA A 81 -8.31 10.29 17.33
N LYS A 82 -7.23 9.52 17.39
CA LYS A 82 -6.16 9.50 16.38
C LYS A 82 -6.36 8.32 15.47
N ARG A 83 -6.54 8.59 14.15
CA ARG A 83 -6.73 7.54 13.16
C ARG A 83 -5.56 7.44 12.20
N THR A 84 -5.32 6.25 11.72
CA THR A 84 -4.39 5.97 10.61
C THR A 84 -5.17 5.44 9.42
N THR A 85 -4.89 5.97 8.24
CA THR A 85 -5.41 5.43 6.99
C THR A 85 -4.64 4.17 6.64
N ILE A 86 -5.36 3.05 6.46
CA ILE A 86 -4.80 1.77 6.02
C ILE A 86 -5.12 1.47 4.55
N LYS A 87 -5.86 2.37 3.89
CA LYS A 87 -6.20 2.25 2.48
C LYS A 87 -4.94 2.39 1.63
N ILE A 88 -4.79 1.45 0.69
CA ILE A 88 -3.77 1.51 -0.34
C ILE A 88 -4.40 1.20 -1.69
N GLU A 89 -4.01 1.95 -2.71
CA GLU A 89 -4.42 1.74 -4.10
C GLU A 89 -3.18 1.52 -4.96
N LYS A 90 -3.31 0.66 -5.95
CA LYS A 90 -2.26 0.39 -6.92
C LYS A 90 -2.87 0.32 -8.32
N SER A 91 -2.29 1.07 -9.23
CA SER A 91 -2.69 1.13 -10.63
C SER A 91 -1.47 1.13 -11.55
N SER A 92 -1.73 0.99 -12.83
CA SER A 92 -0.75 1.18 -13.90
C SER A 92 -1.31 2.17 -14.92
N ASP A 93 -0.46 2.63 -15.84
CA ASP A 93 -0.86 3.42 -17.00
C ASP A 93 -1.58 2.59 -18.09
N GLU A 94 -1.66 1.26 -17.91
CA GLU A 94 -2.47 0.35 -18.74
C GLU A 94 -3.86 0.17 -18.11
N ALA A 95 -4.77 1.09 -18.42
CA ALA A 95 -6.09 1.16 -17.78
C ALA A 95 -7.00 -0.05 -18.06
N ASP A 96 -6.84 -0.71 -19.21
CA ASP A 96 -7.58 -1.91 -19.61
C ASP A 96 -6.95 -3.22 -19.10
N GLY A 97 -5.77 -3.12 -18.45
CA GLY A 97 -5.04 -4.27 -17.94
C GLY A 97 -4.36 -5.11 -19.02
N VAL A 98 -4.29 -4.63 -20.27
CA VAL A 98 -3.66 -5.33 -21.40
C VAL A 98 -2.37 -4.64 -21.79
N VAL A 99 -1.28 -5.41 -21.95
CA VAL A 99 0.05 -4.88 -22.21
C VAL A 99 0.84 -5.77 -23.16
N GLU A 100 1.80 -5.19 -23.86
CA GLU A 100 2.72 -5.91 -24.75
C GLU A 100 3.97 -6.38 -23.96
N ILE A 101 4.54 -7.52 -24.37
CA ILE A 101 5.86 -7.98 -23.87
C ILE A 101 6.92 -6.93 -24.24
N ASN A 102 7.83 -6.67 -23.31
CA ASN A 102 8.89 -5.65 -23.37
C ASN A 102 8.40 -4.19 -23.36
N LYS A 103 7.12 -3.93 -23.15
CA LYS A 103 6.63 -2.59 -22.89
C LYS A 103 7.07 -2.14 -21.51
N GLU A 104 7.51 -0.90 -21.39
CA GLU A 104 7.70 -0.22 -20.10
C GLU A 104 6.36 0.31 -19.61
N VAL A 105 5.99 -0.05 -18.39
CA VAL A 105 4.75 0.32 -17.73
C VAL A 105 5.05 1.17 -16.49
N THR A 106 4.28 2.24 -16.29
CA THR A 106 4.36 3.07 -15.09
C THR A 106 3.34 2.59 -14.06
N TYR A 107 3.82 2.19 -12.88
CA TYR A 107 2.98 1.89 -11.73
C TYR A 107 2.83 3.10 -10.83
N THR A 108 1.62 3.26 -10.28
CA THR A 108 1.31 4.29 -9.29
C THR A 108 0.70 3.65 -8.06
N VAL A 109 1.26 3.98 -6.89
CA VAL A 109 0.73 3.60 -5.58
C VAL A 109 0.22 4.85 -4.89
N ARG A 110 -0.98 4.79 -4.30
CA ARG A 110 -1.58 5.86 -3.50
C ARG A 110 -1.90 5.34 -2.12
N THR A 111 -1.40 6.01 -1.11
CA THR A 111 -1.63 5.71 0.30
C THR A 111 -1.50 7.00 1.11
N ASN A 112 -1.39 6.89 2.44
CA ASN A 112 -1.21 8.04 3.32
C ASN A 112 -0.07 7.76 4.31
N VAL A 113 0.56 8.82 4.79
CA VAL A 113 1.49 8.73 5.92
C VAL A 113 0.73 8.23 7.15
N PRO A 114 1.18 7.17 7.83
CA PRO A 114 0.51 6.68 9.02
C PRO A 114 0.59 7.72 10.16
N TYR A 115 -0.39 7.68 11.05
CA TYR A 115 -0.28 8.40 12.30
C TYR A 115 0.68 7.64 13.23
N ILE A 116 1.76 8.30 13.61
CA ILE A 116 2.70 7.81 14.62
C ILE A 116 2.50 8.64 15.89
N SER A 117 2.29 7.98 17.01
CA SER A 117 2.13 8.66 18.30
C SER A 117 3.37 9.49 18.65
N ASP A 118 3.17 10.66 19.24
CA ASP A 118 4.27 11.49 19.80
C ASP A 118 5.06 10.76 20.90
N ALA A 119 4.47 9.70 21.45
CA ALA A 119 5.11 8.83 22.43
C ALA A 119 6.17 7.90 21.83
N VAL A 120 6.14 7.64 20.52
CA VAL A 120 7.13 6.79 19.84
C VAL A 120 8.38 7.64 19.60
N GLU A 121 9.54 7.19 20.11
CA GLU A 121 10.81 7.84 19.85
C GLU A 121 11.16 7.77 18.36
N ASP A 122 11.81 8.81 17.82
CA ASP A 122 12.15 8.87 16.39
C ASP A 122 12.97 7.69 15.87
N LYS A 123 13.80 7.08 16.74
CA LYS A 123 14.58 5.89 16.40
C LYS A 123 13.72 4.65 16.16
N ASP A 124 12.51 4.61 16.75
CA ASP A 124 11.59 3.48 16.70
C ASP A 124 10.49 3.67 15.64
N VAL A 125 10.48 4.85 14.98
CA VAL A 125 9.55 5.11 13.88
C VAL A 125 9.95 4.30 12.67
N SER A 126 9.01 3.51 12.17
CA SER A 126 9.15 2.75 10.91
C SER A 126 7.99 3.05 9.99
N TYR A 127 8.28 3.38 8.75
CA TYR A 127 7.30 3.42 7.67
C TYR A 127 7.96 3.03 6.37
N THR A 128 7.61 1.86 5.87
CA THR A 128 8.16 1.32 4.62
C THR A 128 7.07 0.88 3.67
N ILE A 129 7.37 0.93 2.39
CA ILE A 129 6.52 0.40 1.31
C ILE A 129 7.30 -0.72 0.64
N THR A 130 6.79 -1.93 0.73
CA THR A 130 7.35 -3.09 0.04
C THR A 130 6.55 -3.37 -1.22
N ASP A 131 7.22 -3.42 -2.34
CA ASP A 131 6.65 -3.73 -3.64
C ASP A 131 7.28 -4.98 -4.23
N THR A 132 6.45 -5.91 -4.71
CA THR A 132 6.91 -7.20 -5.23
C THR A 132 6.24 -7.47 -6.57
N ILE A 133 7.04 -7.69 -7.61
CA ILE A 133 6.57 -7.92 -8.97
C ILE A 133 6.98 -9.32 -9.46
N GLU A 134 6.08 -9.95 -10.18
CA GLU A 134 6.28 -11.20 -10.91
C GLU A 134 5.88 -11.00 -12.38
N GLY A 135 6.66 -11.53 -13.29
CA GLY A 135 6.39 -11.41 -14.72
C GLY A 135 6.89 -10.11 -15.36
N ALA A 136 7.58 -9.25 -14.61
CA ALA A 136 8.23 -8.06 -15.11
C ALA A 136 9.52 -7.77 -14.32
N ASP A 137 10.39 -6.94 -14.89
CA ASP A 137 11.58 -6.42 -14.23
C ASP A 137 11.41 -4.92 -13.98
N TYR A 138 11.79 -4.42 -12.80
CA TYR A 138 11.86 -2.97 -12.58
C TYR A 138 12.84 -2.30 -13.53
N SER A 139 12.48 -1.12 -14.04
CA SER A 139 13.35 -0.30 -14.89
C SER A 139 14.42 0.37 -14.04
N VAL A 140 15.59 -0.22 -13.98
CA VAL A 140 16.73 0.28 -13.20
C VAL A 140 17.61 1.22 -14.04
N ASN A 141 18.32 2.13 -13.36
CA ASN A 141 19.34 2.99 -13.95
C ASN A 141 20.63 2.21 -14.26
N ASP A 142 21.64 2.90 -14.77
CA ASP A 142 22.94 2.31 -15.15
C ASP A 142 23.68 1.65 -13.96
N ASP A 143 23.37 2.08 -12.72
CA ASP A 143 23.92 1.51 -11.49
C ASP A 143 23.09 0.30 -10.97
N GLY A 144 22.10 -0.16 -11.72
CA GLY A 144 21.20 -1.26 -11.33
C GLY A 144 20.22 -0.90 -10.22
N LYS A 145 19.97 0.38 -9.95
CA LYS A 145 19.07 0.89 -8.93
C LYS A 145 17.75 1.38 -9.54
N LEU A 146 16.66 1.17 -8.81
CA LEU A 146 15.35 1.72 -9.20
C LEU A 146 15.21 3.16 -8.74
N VAL A 147 14.76 4.03 -9.63
CA VAL A 147 14.36 5.40 -9.30
C VAL A 147 12.87 5.43 -9.02
N VAL A 148 12.50 5.81 -7.80
CA VAL A 148 11.11 5.90 -7.33
C VAL A 148 10.76 7.36 -7.08
N SER A 149 9.76 7.88 -7.77
CA SER A 149 9.22 9.22 -7.53
C SER A 149 8.25 9.16 -6.35
N VAL A 150 8.41 10.05 -5.37
CA VAL A 150 7.60 10.12 -4.15
C VAL A 150 7.08 11.53 -3.97
N GLN A 151 5.78 11.70 -3.83
CA GLN A 151 5.13 12.97 -3.50
C GLN A 151 4.37 12.82 -2.18
N ILE A 152 4.56 13.78 -1.27
CA ILE A 152 3.87 13.84 0.02
C ILE A 152 2.96 15.07 0.05
N GLY A 153 1.68 14.86 0.24
CA GLY A 153 0.66 15.91 0.23
C GLY A 153 0.71 16.75 -1.04
N ALA A 154 0.66 18.06 -0.91
CA ALA A 154 0.78 19.01 -2.01
C ALA A 154 2.24 19.38 -2.36
N GLY A 155 3.23 18.74 -1.72
CA GLY A 155 4.65 18.99 -1.99
C GLY A 155 5.08 18.56 -3.38
N ALA A 156 6.28 19.01 -3.80
CA ALA A 156 6.88 18.54 -5.04
C ALA A 156 7.28 17.07 -4.92
N ALA A 157 7.18 16.34 -6.03
CA ALA A 157 7.69 14.97 -6.10
C ALA A 157 9.23 14.99 -6.03
N ILE A 158 9.79 14.05 -5.26
CA ILE A 158 11.22 13.82 -5.12
C ILE A 158 11.57 12.41 -5.58
N ASN A 159 12.76 12.23 -6.13
CA ASN A 159 13.25 10.92 -6.52
C ASN A 159 14.02 10.28 -5.36
N LYS A 160 13.64 9.06 -5.03
CA LYS A 160 14.38 8.17 -4.13
C LYS A 160 15.00 7.03 -4.95
N ILE A 161 16.21 6.63 -4.59
CA ILE A 161 16.93 5.55 -5.23
C ILE A 161 16.89 4.35 -4.30
N VAL A 162 16.41 3.21 -4.79
CA VAL A 162 16.27 1.97 -4.02
C VAL A 162 16.93 0.78 -4.71
N ASP A 163 17.32 -0.19 -3.89
CA ASP A 163 17.83 -1.47 -4.37
C ASP A 163 16.69 -2.38 -4.80
N VAL A 164 16.94 -3.14 -5.87
CA VAL A 164 16.05 -4.22 -6.32
C VAL A 164 16.69 -5.55 -5.96
N THR A 165 15.92 -6.39 -5.25
CA THR A 165 16.33 -7.74 -4.89
C THR A 165 15.55 -8.79 -5.68
N THR A 166 16.19 -9.92 -5.98
CA THR A 166 15.51 -11.09 -6.52
C THR A 166 15.27 -12.08 -5.39
N LEU A 167 14.02 -12.42 -5.15
CA LEU A 167 13.62 -13.38 -4.13
C LEU A 167 13.88 -14.82 -4.60
N GLN A 168 13.91 -15.79 -3.67
CA GLN A 168 14.14 -17.20 -3.99
C GLN A 168 13.12 -17.79 -4.98
N ASN A 169 11.91 -17.26 -5.02
CA ASN A 169 10.85 -17.64 -5.97
C ASN A 169 10.93 -16.92 -7.33
N GLY A 170 12.01 -16.17 -7.58
CA GLY A 170 12.24 -15.45 -8.83
C GLY A 170 11.54 -14.10 -8.94
N LYS A 171 10.68 -13.72 -8.01
CA LYS A 171 10.04 -12.40 -7.99
C LYS A 171 11.05 -11.32 -7.68
N LYS A 172 10.82 -10.12 -8.20
CA LYS A 172 11.62 -8.93 -7.91
C LYS A 172 10.94 -8.11 -6.83
N GLN A 173 11.72 -7.50 -5.96
CA GLN A 173 11.21 -6.71 -4.84
C GLN A 173 12.06 -5.48 -4.61
N PHE A 174 11.43 -4.38 -4.21
CA PHE A 174 12.10 -3.27 -3.56
C PHE A 174 11.41 -2.88 -2.26
N VAL A 175 12.15 -2.24 -1.38
CA VAL A 175 11.64 -1.61 -0.16
C VAL A 175 11.97 -0.13 -0.19
N LEU A 176 10.94 0.69 -0.13
CA LEU A 176 11.07 2.14 -0.05
C LEU A 176 10.90 2.57 1.42
N ASP A 177 11.93 3.12 2.01
CA ASP A 177 11.90 3.65 3.36
C ASP A 177 11.42 5.11 3.36
N LEU A 178 10.32 5.34 4.07
CA LEU A 178 9.68 6.64 4.30
C LEU A 178 9.60 6.98 5.80
N SER A 179 10.40 6.32 6.64
CA SER A 179 10.41 6.55 8.09
C SER A 179 10.68 8.02 8.44
N ASP A 180 11.57 8.69 7.71
CA ASP A 180 11.86 10.11 7.92
C ASP A 180 10.64 11.02 7.62
N VAL A 181 9.78 10.63 6.69
CA VAL A 181 8.53 11.33 6.42
C VAL A 181 7.56 11.17 7.59
N ALA A 182 7.47 9.97 8.17
CA ALA A 182 6.58 9.66 9.29
C ALA A 182 7.08 10.25 10.63
N LYS A 183 8.39 10.46 10.80
CA LYS A 183 8.97 11.18 11.94
C LYS A 183 8.45 12.63 12.05
N VAL A 184 8.12 13.24 10.93
CA VAL A 184 7.48 14.57 10.91
C VAL A 184 6.00 14.39 11.21
N ARG A 185 5.61 14.47 12.49
CA ARG A 185 4.25 14.17 12.99
C ARG A 185 3.13 14.96 12.30
N THR A 186 3.43 16.15 11.79
CA THR A 186 2.49 16.96 11.02
C THR A 186 2.15 16.38 9.64
N ASN A 187 2.93 15.41 9.16
CA ASN A 187 2.65 14.68 7.93
C ASN A 187 1.58 13.58 8.12
N ALA A 188 1.15 13.30 9.35
CA ALA A 188 0.16 12.27 9.62
C ALA A 188 -1.09 12.42 8.73
N ASN A 189 -1.48 11.34 8.06
CA ASN A 189 -2.57 11.27 7.09
C ASN A 189 -2.38 12.10 5.80
N ALA A 190 -1.22 12.71 5.57
CA ALA A 190 -0.92 13.33 4.27
C ALA A 190 -0.91 12.27 3.16
N ASP A 191 -1.42 12.64 1.99
CA ASP A 191 -1.41 11.76 0.82
C ASP A 191 0.03 11.40 0.41
N VAL A 192 0.23 10.15 0.02
CA VAL A 192 1.49 9.64 -0.53
C VAL A 192 1.23 9.08 -1.92
N VAL A 193 1.89 9.65 -2.91
CA VAL A 193 1.86 9.14 -4.29
C VAL A 193 3.25 8.66 -4.66
N ILE A 194 3.36 7.39 -5.02
CA ILE A 194 4.61 6.74 -5.40
C ILE A 194 4.49 6.28 -6.84
N SER A 195 5.49 6.56 -7.66
CA SER A 195 5.52 6.14 -9.06
C SER A 195 6.88 5.59 -9.45
N TYR A 196 6.88 4.51 -10.21
CA TYR A 196 8.06 3.83 -10.73
C TYR A 196 7.71 3.05 -11.99
N LYS A 197 8.73 2.51 -12.67
CA LYS A 197 8.57 1.84 -13.95
C LYS A 197 9.04 0.40 -13.92
N ALA A 198 8.42 -0.45 -14.74
CA ALA A 198 8.83 -1.83 -14.94
C ALA A 198 8.62 -2.26 -16.39
N ILE A 199 9.43 -3.22 -16.86
CA ILE A 199 9.39 -3.77 -18.22
C ILE A 199 8.73 -5.15 -18.15
N VAL A 200 7.65 -5.33 -18.89
CA VAL A 200 6.90 -6.59 -18.98
C VAL A 200 7.77 -7.69 -19.58
N LYS A 201 7.82 -8.87 -18.94
CA LYS A 201 8.61 -10.02 -19.36
C LYS A 201 7.81 -11.30 -19.58
N SER A 202 6.59 -11.35 -19.06
CA SER A 202 5.75 -12.55 -19.11
C SER A 202 4.32 -12.22 -19.53
N GLU A 203 3.56 -13.23 -19.93
CA GLU A 203 2.16 -13.10 -20.35
C GLU A 203 1.24 -12.58 -19.24
N VAL A 204 1.62 -12.79 -17.99
CA VAL A 204 0.92 -12.29 -16.80
C VAL A 204 1.92 -11.56 -15.92
N VAL A 205 1.58 -10.35 -15.53
CA VAL A 205 2.34 -9.57 -14.55
C VAL A 205 1.47 -9.36 -13.32
N ASN A 206 1.94 -9.80 -12.17
CA ASN A 206 1.34 -9.53 -10.87
C ASN A 206 2.26 -8.61 -10.08
N ASN A 207 1.78 -7.43 -9.75
CA ASN A 207 2.54 -6.45 -8.99
C ASN A 207 1.79 -6.11 -7.70
N SER A 208 2.36 -6.49 -6.56
CA SER A 208 1.78 -6.37 -5.23
C SER A 208 2.52 -5.32 -4.42
N VAL A 209 1.79 -4.52 -3.66
CA VAL A 209 2.35 -3.53 -2.74
C VAL A 209 1.74 -3.67 -1.35
N VAL A 210 2.56 -3.50 -0.32
CA VAL A 210 2.12 -3.49 1.08
C VAL A 210 2.94 -2.47 1.88
N PRO A 211 2.28 -1.54 2.59
CA PRO A 211 2.91 -0.70 3.60
C PRO A 211 3.20 -1.48 4.89
N ASN A 212 4.16 -0.96 5.68
CA ASN A 212 4.41 -1.41 7.05
C ASN A 212 4.78 -0.19 7.89
N ASP A 213 4.07 0.04 8.98
CA ASP A 213 4.35 1.10 9.96
C ASP A 213 4.80 0.53 11.33
N GLY A 214 5.10 -0.76 11.37
CA GLY A 214 5.53 -1.46 12.58
C GLY A 214 4.39 -1.77 13.57
N THR A 215 3.18 -1.30 13.32
CA THR A 215 2.05 -1.39 14.27
C THR A 215 0.79 -1.98 13.65
N HIS A 216 0.37 -1.48 12.47
CA HIS A 216 -0.88 -1.87 11.84
C HIS A 216 -0.67 -2.90 10.75
N THR A 217 -1.68 -3.74 10.53
CA THR A 217 -1.70 -4.72 9.44
C THR A 217 -2.38 -4.11 8.24
N PHE A 218 -1.67 -4.08 7.11
CA PHE A 218 -2.17 -3.62 5.83
C PHE A 218 -2.49 -4.82 4.93
N THR A 219 -3.57 -4.71 4.16
CA THR A 219 -3.89 -5.71 3.13
C THR A 219 -3.14 -5.36 1.85
N PRO A 220 -2.32 -6.27 1.30
CA PRO A 220 -1.62 -6.03 0.04
C PRO A 220 -2.60 -5.69 -1.09
N LYS A 221 -2.21 -4.75 -1.95
CA LYS A 221 -2.92 -4.44 -3.20
C LYS A 221 -2.12 -4.95 -4.39
N ILE A 222 -2.83 -5.57 -5.31
CA ILE A 222 -2.25 -6.18 -6.50
C ILE A 222 -2.84 -5.48 -7.74
N ASN A 223 -1.97 -5.11 -8.66
CA ASN A 223 -2.34 -4.77 -10.05
C ASN A 223 -1.87 -5.89 -10.94
N THR A 224 -2.76 -6.43 -11.76
CA THR A 224 -2.46 -7.53 -12.69
C THR A 224 -2.59 -7.03 -14.12
N LEU A 225 -1.59 -7.31 -14.95
CA LEU A 225 -1.59 -7.05 -16.37
C LEU A 225 -1.50 -8.36 -17.15
N TYR A 226 -2.12 -8.39 -18.30
CA TYR A 226 -2.17 -9.55 -19.17
C TYR A 226 -1.66 -9.20 -20.56
N THR A 227 -0.88 -10.10 -21.15
CA THR A 227 -0.54 -10.04 -22.57
C THR A 227 -1.47 -10.93 -23.34
N GLY A 228 -2.07 -10.40 -24.39
CA GLY A 228 -2.93 -11.16 -25.29
C GLY A 228 -2.16 -12.30 -25.98
N LYS A 229 -2.75 -13.47 -26.05
CA LYS A 229 -2.21 -14.61 -26.81
C LYS A 229 -3.15 -14.94 -27.97
N ILE A 230 -2.62 -14.92 -29.17
CA ILE A 230 -3.32 -15.37 -30.35
C ILE A 230 -2.74 -16.70 -30.83
N THR A 231 -3.57 -17.72 -30.90
CA THR A 231 -3.21 -19.00 -31.55
C THR A 231 -3.89 -19.08 -32.89
N MET A 232 -3.12 -19.19 -33.96
CA MET A 232 -3.62 -19.29 -35.32
C MET A 232 -3.26 -20.64 -35.90
N THR A 233 -4.24 -21.32 -36.47
CA THR A 233 -4.03 -22.55 -37.21
C THR A 233 -4.58 -22.36 -38.62
N LYS A 234 -3.74 -22.51 -39.63
CA LYS A 234 -4.22 -22.54 -41.03
C LYS A 234 -4.56 -23.95 -41.42
N THR A 235 -5.75 -24.13 -41.94
CA THR A 235 -6.22 -25.41 -42.48
C THR A 235 -6.50 -25.26 -43.98
N ASP A 236 -6.60 -26.36 -44.71
CA ASP A 236 -7.16 -26.33 -46.03
C ASP A 236 -8.68 -26.04 -45.95
N ASP A 237 -9.33 -25.88 -47.10
CA ASP A 237 -10.75 -25.63 -47.22
C ASP A 237 -11.61 -26.94 -47.29
N GLY A 238 -10.94 -28.10 -47.21
CA GLY A 238 -11.57 -29.42 -47.21
C GLY A 238 -12.46 -29.66 -45.99
N LYS A 239 -13.31 -30.66 -46.05
CA LYS A 239 -14.28 -31.02 -44.99
C LYS A 239 -13.56 -31.41 -43.68
N GLU A 240 -12.37 -32.00 -43.75
CA GLU A 240 -11.62 -32.47 -42.60
C GLU A 240 -10.72 -31.38 -41.97
N LYS A 241 -10.64 -30.22 -42.61
CA LYS A 241 -9.84 -29.09 -42.10
C LYS A 241 -8.39 -29.47 -41.74
N VAL A 242 -7.71 -30.14 -42.66
CA VAL A 242 -6.32 -30.60 -42.47
C VAL A 242 -5.39 -29.40 -42.19
N LYS A 243 -4.60 -29.52 -41.15
CA LYS A 243 -3.63 -28.46 -40.78
C LYS A 243 -2.50 -28.37 -41.81
N LEU A 244 -2.27 -27.17 -42.32
CA LEU A 244 -1.22 -26.92 -43.31
C LEU A 244 0.11 -26.69 -42.62
N ALA A 245 1.13 -27.45 -42.97
CA ALA A 245 2.50 -27.23 -42.53
C ALA A 245 3.10 -26.00 -43.22
N ASN A 246 4.04 -25.35 -42.54
CA ASN A 246 4.79 -24.19 -43.04
C ASN A 246 3.94 -23.00 -43.52
N ALA A 247 2.75 -22.83 -42.96
CA ALA A 247 1.91 -21.69 -43.22
C ALA A 247 2.57 -20.42 -42.61
N GLY A 248 2.78 -19.40 -43.45
CA GLY A 248 3.24 -18.08 -43.00
C GLY A 248 2.08 -17.21 -42.53
N PHE A 249 2.30 -16.44 -41.49
CA PHE A 249 1.37 -15.45 -40.98
C PHE A 249 2.06 -14.09 -40.84
N VAL A 250 1.30 -13.03 -41.09
CA VAL A 250 1.68 -11.65 -40.79
C VAL A 250 0.68 -11.14 -39.77
N ILE A 251 1.17 -10.70 -38.63
CA ILE A 251 0.35 -10.09 -37.58
C ILE A 251 0.60 -8.57 -37.65
N TYR A 252 -0.44 -7.81 -37.71
CA TYR A 252 -0.38 -6.37 -37.73
C TYR A 252 -1.55 -5.75 -36.96
N ARG A 253 -1.37 -4.50 -36.49
CA ARG A 253 -2.45 -3.67 -35.99
C ARG A 253 -2.47 -2.36 -36.78
N VAL A 254 -3.65 -1.77 -36.91
CA VAL A 254 -3.85 -0.46 -37.48
C VAL A 254 -4.23 0.50 -36.35
N ASP A 255 -3.53 1.63 -36.26
CA ASP A 255 -3.78 2.70 -35.32
C ASP A 255 -3.83 4.02 -36.08
N GLY A 256 -5.04 4.52 -36.33
CA GLY A 256 -5.28 5.61 -37.24
C GLY A 256 -4.84 5.27 -38.67
N GLU A 257 -3.93 6.06 -39.22
CA GLU A 257 -3.36 5.84 -40.56
C GLU A 257 -2.10 4.98 -40.57
N LYS A 258 -1.61 4.54 -39.38
CA LYS A 258 -0.37 3.79 -39.24
C LYS A 258 -0.64 2.30 -39.09
N THR A 259 0.16 1.50 -39.78
CA THR A 259 0.15 0.03 -39.64
C THR A 259 1.44 -0.41 -38.96
N TYR A 260 1.28 -1.15 -37.86
CA TYR A 260 2.39 -1.73 -37.10
C TYR A 260 2.42 -3.24 -37.34
N TYR A 261 3.61 -3.79 -37.57
CA TYR A 261 3.81 -5.22 -37.81
C TYR A 261 4.45 -5.88 -36.59
N ALA A 262 3.95 -7.05 -36.22
CA ALA A 262 4.53 -7.81 -35.11
C ALA A 262 5.96 -8.26 -35.45
N ARG A 263 6.92 -7.94 -34.58
CA ARG A 263 8.24 -8.50 -34.58
C ARG A 263 8.26 -9.76 -33.76
N VAL A 264 8.57 -10.90 -34.38
CA VAL A 264 8.56 -12.22 -33.77
C VAL A 264 10.00 -12.63 -33.41
N SER A 265 10.18 -13.27 -32.25
CA SER A 265 11.47 -13.87 -31.89
C SER A 265 11.88 -14.96 -32.90
N LYS A 266 13.20 -15.17 -33.04
CA LYS A 266 13.75 -16.23 -33.92
C LYS A 266 13.85 -17.60 -33.23
N ASP A 267 13.49 -17.67 -31.93
CA ASP A 267 13.48 -18.90 -31.17
C ASP A 267 12.32 -19.84 -31.56
N ALA A 268 12.34 -21.05 -31.01
CA ALA A 268 11.32 -22.06 -31.28
C ALA A 268 9.92 -21.67 -30.80
N GLU A 269 9.80 -20.76 -29.83
CA GLU A 269 8.54 -20.31 -29.27
C GLU A 269 7.85 -19.23 -30.11
N LYS A 270 8.59 -18.56 -31.00
CA LYS A 270 8.09 -17.53 -31.91
C LYS A 270 7.19 -16.50 -31.22
N LYS A 271 7.60 -16.04 -30.04
CA LYS A 271 6.88 -15.01 -29.29
C LYS A 271 6.92 -13.67 -29.99
N ILE A 272 5.84 -12.92 -29.91
CA ILE A 272 5.83 -11.52 -30.33
C ILE A 272 6.70 -10.73 -29.39
N MET A 273 7.68 -10.02 -29.94
CA MET A 273 8.64 -9.21 -29.18
C MET A 273 8.17 -7.78 -29.01
N ASN A 274 7.52 -7.22 -30.04
CA ASN A 274 6.88 -5.90 -30.06
C ASN A 274 6.05 -5.73 -31.34
N MET A 275 5.26 -4.68 -31.36
CA MET A 275 4.50 -4.23 -32.55
C MET A 275 4.81 -2.77 -32.88
#